data_36774bfcb0e12de8234c9f896d2b449d
#
_entry.id   36774bfcb0e12de8234c9f896d2b449d
#
_cell.length_a   1.000
_cell.length_b   1.000
_cell.length_c   1.000
_cell.angle_alpha   90.00
_cell.angle_beta   90.00
_cell.angle_gamma   90.00
#
_symmetry.space_group_name_H-M   'P 1'
#
loop_
_entity.id
_entity.type
_entity.pdbx_description
1 polymer ?
#
loop_
_entity_poly.entity_id
_entity_poly.type
_entity_poly.pdbx_seq_one_letter_code
_entity_poly.pdbx_strand_id
1 'polypeptide(L)'
;MITSQDIKAAAKRMGADIVGIGSIDRWSTAPIQMDPKQIMPKAKSIIAMGFRVMRGSLRGIEEGTYFSNYSSMGYGGITYLYMPMTVINLSKMI
;
A
#
# COMPACT_ATOMS: atom_id res chain seq x y z
N MET A 1 18.17 16.23 -3.21
CA MET A 1 16.86 16.28 -2.52
C MET A 1 15.88 15.30 -3.17
N ILE A 2 15.16 14.55 -2.37
CA ILE A 2 14.17 13.60 -2.87
C ILE A 2 12.91 14.34 -3.28
N THR A 3 12.46 14.12 -4.51
CA THR A 3 11.23 14.73 -5.03
C THR A 3 10.07 13.73 -4.98
N SER A 4 8.84 14.24 -5.19
CA SER A 4 7.66 13.37 -5.29
C SER A 4 7.83 12.33 -6.41
N GLN A 5 8.44 12.72 -7.52
CA GLN A 5 8.68 11.79 -8.63
C GLN A 5 9.66 10.69 -8.24
N ASP A 6 10.69 11.04 -7.46
CA ASP A 6 11.66 10.06 -6.98
C ASP A 6 10.98 9.02 -6.10
N ILE A 7 10.10 9.46 -5.20
CA ILE A 7 9.36 8.58 -4.30
C ILE A 7 8.43 7.65 -5.09
N LYS A 8 7.69 8.19 -6.05
CA LYS A 8 6.77 7.39 -6.87
C LYS A 8 7.53 6.35 -7.69
N ALA A 9 8.65 6.74 -8.29
CA ALA A 9 9.46 5.80 -9.06
C ALA A 9 10.02 4.68 -8.18
N ALA A 10 10.52 5.05 -6.99
CA ALA A 10 11.06 4.07 -6.05
C ALA A 10 9.99 3.10 -5.57
N ALA A 11 8.80 3.60 -5.23
CA ALA A 11 7.70 2.75 -4.78
C ALA A 11 7.31 1.73 -5.84
N LYS A 12 7.26 2.15 -7.10
CA LYS A 12 6.94 1.23 -8.21
C LYS A 12 8.04 0.20 -8.41
N ARG A 13 9.30 0.59 -8.29
CA ARG A 13 10.42 -0.37 -8.37
C ARG A 13 10.35 -1.40 -7.25
N MET A 14 9.85 -1.00 -6.09
CA MET A 14 9.75 -1.86 -4.90
C MET A 14 8.49 -2.72 -4.88
N GLY A 15 7.62 -2.57 -5.88
CA GLY A 15 6.49 -3.46 -6.07
C GLY A 15 5.10 -2.86 -6.04
N ALA A 16 4.96 -1.56 -5.79
CA ALA A 16 3.65 -0.92 -5.84
C ALA A 16 3.17 -0.77 -7.29
N ASP A 17 1.91 -1.06 -7.52
CA ASP A 17 1.33 -0.92 -8.86
C ASP A 17 0.87 0.50 -9.13
N ILE A 18 0.33 1.17 -8.12
CA ILE A 18 -0.04 2.58 -8.20
C ILE A 18 0.45 3.30 -6.95
N VAL A 19 0.80 4.58 -7.11
CA VAL A 19 1.30 5.40 -6.02
C VAL A 19 0.71 6.79 -6.13
N GLY A 20 0.25 7.33 -5.01
CA GLY A 20 -0.22 8.71 -4.93
C GLY A 20 0.35 9.40 -3.71
N ILE A 21 0.57 10.70 -3.80
CA ILE A 21 1.03 11.51 -2.68
C ILE A 21 0.02 12.64 -2.49
N GLY A 22 -0.50 12.75 -1.26
CA GLY A 22 -1.47 13.78 -0.92
C GLY A 22 -1.07 14.58 0.30
N SER A 23 -1.69 15.75 0.48
CA SER A 23 -1.47 16.57 1.66
C SER A 23 -2.12 15.94 2.88
N ILE A 24 -1.46 16.08 4.03
CA ILE A 24 -2.02 15.62 5.31
C ILE A 24 -3.34 16.34 5.63
N ASP A 25 -3.57 17.50 5.06
CA ASP A 25 -4.79 18.26 5.30
C ASP A 25 -6.06 17.52 4.86
N ARG A 26 -5.94 16.56 3.97
CA ARG A 26 -7.07 15.74 3.53
C ARG A 26 -7.67 14.92 4.67
N TRP A 27 -6.92 14.73 5.75
CA TRP A 27 -7.38 13.97 6.93
C TRP A 27 -7.87 14.87 8.06
N SER A 28 -8.10 16.16 7.81
CA SER A 28 -8.49 17.12 8.84
C SER A 28 -9.80 16.76 9.54
N THR A 29 -10.70 16.04 8.85
CA THR A 29 -11.98 15.62 9.41
C THR A 29 -12.00 14.13 9.79
N ALA A 30 -10.86 13.44 9.74
CA ALA A 30 -10.79 12.01 10.06
C ALA A 30 -10.99 11.78 11.56
N PRO A 31 -11.63 10.65 11.94
CA PRO A 31 -11.69 10.27 13.35
C PRO A 31 -10.28 10.09 13.91
N ILE A 32 -10.13 10.33 15.21
CA ILE A 32 -8.82 10.28 15.86
C ILE A 32 -8.06 9.00 15.56
N GLN A 33 -8.72 7.85 15.64
CA GLN A 33 -8.07 6.57 15.42
C GLN A 33 -7.61 6.34 13.98
N MET A 34 -8.09 7.17 13.04
CA MET A 34 -7.72 7.08 11.62
C MET A 34 -6.86 8.26 11.16
N ASP A 35 -6.52 9.16 12.06
CA ASP A 35 -5.71 10.32 11.74
C ASP A 35 -4.23 9.96 11.75
N PRO A 36 -3.53 10.07 10.60
CA PRO A 36 -2.10 9.76 10.53
C PRO A 36 -1.24 10.54 11.51
N LYS A 37 -1.68 11.73 11.94
CA LYS A 37 -0.94 12.54 12.89
C LYS A 37 -0.88 11.92 14.29
N GLN A 38 -1.71 10.92 14.58
CA GLN A 38 -1.61 10.18 15.84
C GLN A 38 -0.30 9.40 15.93
N ILE A 39 0.21 8.96 14.79
CA ILE A 39 1.48 8.22 14.71
C ILE A 39 2.62 9.19 14.46
N MET A 40 2.42 10.16 13.57
CA MET A 40 3.46 11.12 13.20
C MET A 40 2.90 12.54 13.21
N PRO A 41 2.94 13.21 14.38
CA PRO A 41 2.34 14.55 14.50
C PRO A 41 2.88 15.61 13.55
N LYS A 42 4.12 15.44 13.08
CA LYS A 42 4.75 16.38 12.16
C LYS A 42 4.54 16.04 10.69
N ALA A 43 3.71 15.03 10.40
CA ALA A 43 3.48 14.63 9.02
C ALA A 43 2.85 15.77 8.20
N LYS A 44 3.34 15.94 6.98
CA LYS A 44 2.82 16.95 6.04
C LYS A 44 2.20 16.31 4.81
N SER A 45 2.56 15.08 4.51
CA SER A 45 2.09 14.35 3.33
C SER A 45 1.82 12.91 3.66
N ILE A 46 0.98 12.28 2.84
CA ILE A 46 0.69 10.86 2.92
C ILE A 46 1.08 10.23 1.58
N ILE A 47 1.79 9.11 1.64
CA ILE A 47 2.13 8.33 0.46
C ILE A 47 1.21 7.10 0.48
N ALA A 48 0.36 6.99 -0.53
CA ALA A 48 -0.56 5.86 -0.66
C ALA A 48 -0.10 4.97 -1.80
N MET A 49 -0.06 3.67 -1.55
CA MET A 49 0.35 2.69 -2.55
C MET A 49 -0.75 1.65 -2.74
N GLY A 50 -1.01 1.29 -4.00
CA GLY A 50 -1.97 0.27 -4.33
C GLY A 50 -1.28 -0.93 -4.95
N PHE A 51 -1.80 -2.12 -4.66
CA PHE A 51 -1.22 -3.39 -5.11
C PHE A 51 -2.30 -4.21 -5.79
N ARG A 52 -1.99 -4.69 -6.99
CA ARG A 52 -2.95 -5.45 -7.77
C ARG A 52 -3.07 -6.88 -7.25
N VAL A 53 -4.30 -7.35 -7.11
CA VAL A 53 -4.55 -8.77 -6.85
C VAL A 53 -4.46 -9.50 -8.19
N MET A 54 -3.62 -10.52 -8.25
CA MET A 54 -3.40 -11.26 -9.50
C MET A 54 -4.66 -11.99 -9.92
N ARG A 55 -4.98 -11.92 -11.21
CA ARG A 55 -6.19 -12.55 -11.75
C ARG A 55 -6.26 -14.04 -11.45
N GLY A 56 -5.12 -14.73 -11.56
CA GLY A 56 -5.07 -16.16 -11.31
C GLY A 56 -5.44 -16.55 -9.88
N SER A 57 -5.17 -15.67 -8.90
CA SER A 57 -5.51 -15.98 -7.52
C SER A 57 -7.01 -15.83 -7.22
N LEU A 58 -7.77 -15.20 -8.12
CA LEU A 58 -9.22 -15.08 -7.99
C LEU A 58 -9.98 -16.20 -8.70
N ARG A 59 -9.28 -17.03 -9.48
CA ARG A 59 -9.91 -18.02 -10.34
C ARG A 59 -10.78 -19.02 -9.57
N GLY A 60 -10.27 -19.50 -8.45
CA GLY A 60 -11.02 -20.47 -7.63
C GLY A 60 -12.32 -19.89 -7.10
N ILE A 61 -12.31 -18.63 -6.69
CA ILE A 61 -13.51 -17.95 -6.20
C ILE A 61 -14.50 -17.77 -7.34
N GLU A 62 -14.04 -17.30 -8.50
CA GLU A 62 -14.89 -17.07 -9.66
C GLU A 62 -15.58 -18.36 -10.15
N GLU A 63 -14.85 -19.46 -10.10
CA GLU A 63 -15.38 -20.76 -10.52
C GLU A 63 -16.16 -21.47 -9.42
N GLY A 64 -16.14 -20.95 -8.19
CA GLY A 64 -16.80 -21.59 -7.07
C GLY A 64 -16.12 -22.89 -6.63
N THR A 65 -14.79 -22.98 -6.87
CA THR A 65 -14.03 -24.20 -6.55
C THR A 65 -13.01 -23.95 -5.45
N TYR A 66 -11.76 -23.80 -5.80
CA TYR A 66 -10.64 -23.77 -4.86
C TYR A 66 -10.27 -22.33 -4.53
N PHE A 67 -10.60 -21.88 -3.32
CA PHE A 67 -10.36 -20.47 -2.96
C PHE A 67 -9.10 -20.25 -2.14
N SER A 68 -8.40 -21.30 -1.71
CA SER A 68 -7.17 -21.15 -0.91
C SER A 68 -6.10 -20.31 -1.61
N ASN A 69 -6.07 -20.36 -2.95
CA ASN A 69 -5.14 -19.56 -3.72
C ASN A 69 -5.37 -18.07 -3.50
N TYR A 70 -6.61 -17.63 -3.43
CA TYR A 70 -6.91 -16.26 -3.08
C TYR A 70 -6.46 -15.93 -1.66
N SER A 71 -6.77 -16.80 -0.69
CA SER A 71 -6.41 -16.56 0.71
C SER A 71 -4.91 -16.42 0.91
N SER A 72 -4.11 -17.27 0.26
CA SER A 72 -2.66 -17.28 0.45
C SER A 72 -1.93 -16.30 -0.46
N MET A 73 -2.32 -16.18 -1.73
CA MET A 73 -1.61 -15.37 -2.71
C MET A 73 -2.26 -14.01 -2.94
N GLY A 74 -3.60 -13.98 -3.00
CA GLY A 74 -4.31 -12.75 -3.29
C GLY A 74 -4.52 -11.86 -2.07
N TYR A 75 -4.78 -12.47 -0.91
CA TYR A 75 -5.03 -11.70 0.32
C TYR A 75 -3.85 -11.77 1.27
N GLY A 76 -3.53 -12.97 1.75
CA GLY A 76 -2.48 -13.15 2.75
C GLY A 76 -1.11 -12.75 2.24
N GLY A 77 -0.74 -13.22 1.05
CA GLY A 77 0.56 -12.92 0.46
C GLY A 77 0.76 -11.43 0.21
N ILE A 78 -0.25 -10.77 -0.35
CA ILE A 78 -0.14 -9.34 -0.62
C ILE A 78 -0.22 -8.54 0.68
N THR A 79 -1.21 -8.82 1.53
CA THR A 79 -1.49 -7.99 2.71
C THR A 79 -0.43 -8.15 3.80
N TYR A 80 0.02 -9.38 4.06
CA TYR A 80 0.90 -9.66 5.19
C TYR A 80 2.38 -9.75 4.84
N LEU A 81 2.71 -9.91 3.57
CA LEU A 81 4.10 -10.02 3.15
C LEU A 81 4.51 -8.91 2.18
N TYR A 82 3.86 -8.83 1.04
CA TYR A 82 4.30 -7.96 -0.06
C TYR A 82 4.16 -6.48 0.28
N MET A 83 2.98 -6.07 0.73
CA MET A 83 2.73 -4.66 1.10
C MET A 83 3.66 -4.19 2.22
N PRO A 84 3.77 -4.93 3.35
CA PRO A 84 4.67 -4.50 4.43
C PRO A 84 6.11 -4.40 4.00
N MET A 85 6.59 -5.32 3.16
CA MET A 85 7.97 -5.26 2.66
C MET A 85 8.21 -4.02 1.82
N THR A 86 7.27 -3.68 0.95
CA THR A 86 7.37 -2.48 0.12
C THR A 86 7.36 -1.22 0.99
N VAL A 87 6.48 -1.16 1.98
CA VAL A 87 6.40 -0.02 2.89
C VAL A 87 7.70 0.15 3.67
N ILE A 88 8.24 -0.94 4.21
CA ILE A 88 9.48 -0.91 4.99
C ILE A 88 10.65 -0.44 4.11
N ASN A 89 10.79 -1.00 2.92
CA ASN A 89 11.88 -0.65 2.02
C ASN A 89 11.80 0.81 1.59
N LEU A 90 10.61 1.29 1.27
CA LEU A 90 10.42 2.69 0.89
C LEU A 90 10.73 3.62 2.07
N SER A 91 10.28 3.25 3.26
CA SER A 91 10.54 4.04 4.48
C SER A 91 12.03 4.16 4.77
N LYS A 92 12.77 3.08 4.57
CA LYS A 92 14.23 3.10 4.78
C LYS A 92 14.94 3.99 3.76
N MET A 93 14.42 4.08 2.55
CA MET A 93 15.00 4.94 1.51
C MET A 93 14.79 6.41 1.83
N ILE A 94 13.61 6.75 2.33
CA ILE A 94 13.28 8.13 2.68
C ILE A 94 13.95 8.51 4.02
#